data_eea2cf963ac7f836fb0762437102841c
#
_entry.id   eea2cf963ac7f836fb0762437102841c
#
_cell.length_a   1.000
_cell.length_b   1.000
_cell.length_c   1.000
_cell.angle_alpha   90.00
_cell.angle_beta   90.00
_cell.angle_gamma   90.00
#
_symmetry.space_group_name_H-M   'P 1'
#
loop_
_entity.id
_entity.type
_entity.pdbx_description
1 polymer ?
#
loop_
_entity_poly.entity_id
_entity_poly.type
_entity_poly.pdbx_seq_one_letter_code
_entity_poly.pdbx_strand_id
1 'polypeptide(L)'
;KIEDLASLITSIIMFYVGFDVLRDTIQKILSREQTVIDPLGATLGVISAIIMFAVYLYNTHLSKQAKSKALKAAAKDNLSDAVTSLGTSIAILASSFNYPIVDKLVAIIITFFILKTAYDIFIESSFSLSDGFDEHLLEDYQKAIMEIPKISKVKSQRGRTYGSNIYLDITLEMNPDLSVFESHEIADQVESMLSERFGVFDTDIHIEPAPIPEDEILDNVYKK
;
A
#
# COMPACT_ATOMS: atom_id res chain seq x y z
N LYS A 1 -11.19 -5.28 0.98
CA LYS A 1 -12.11 -4.11 0.98
C LYS A 1 -12.54 -3.67 2.38
N ILE A 2 -12.97 -4.57 3.30
CA ILE A 2 -13.34 -4.19 4.68
C ILE A 2 -12.09 -3.70 5.45
N GLU A 3 -10.97 -4.37 5.29
CA GLU A 3 -9.69 -3.94 5.90
C GLU A 3 -9.22 -2.60 5.35
N ASP A 4 -9.33 -2.39 4.04
CA ASP A 4 -8.97 -1.10 3.42
C ASP A 4 -9.87 0.04 3.93
N LEU A 5 -11.17 -0.24 4.11
CA LEU A 5 -12.11 0.71 4.68
C LEU A 5 -11.76 1.03 6.15
N ALA A 6 -11.43 0.01 6.95
CA ALA A 6 -10.98 0.21 8.32
C ALA A 6 -9.71 1.06 8.40
N SER A 7 -8.72 0.80 7.54
CA SER A 7 -7.49 1.59 7.44
C SER A 7 -7.77 3.03 7.02
N LEU A 8 -8.71 3.25 6.08
CA LEU A 8 -9.13 4.58 5.66
C LEU A 8 -9.78 5.36 6.82
N ILE A 9 -10.67 4.72 7.58
CA ILE A 9 -11.29 5.34 8.76
C ILE A 9 -10.21 5.69 9.80
N THR A 10 -9.27 4.79 10.07
CA THR A 10 -8.14 5.05 10.97
C THR A 10 -7.36 6.27 10.52
N SER A 11 -7.03 6.40 9.25
CA SER A 11 -6.29 7.56 8.74
C SER A 11 -7.06 8.87 8.90
N ILE A 12 -8.38 8.87 8.71
CA ILE A 12 -9.23 10.06 8.92
C ILE A 12 -9.22 10.47 10.41
N ILE A 13 -9.31 9.50 11.32
CA ILE A 13 -9.21 9.76 12.77
C ILE A 13 -7.84 10.34 13.12
N MET A 14 -6.75 9.77 12.56
CA MET A 14 -5.39 10.29 12.75
C MET A 14 -5.23 11.71 12.20
N PHE A 15 -5.82 12.05 11.05
CA PHE A 15 -5.86 13.42 10.56
C PHE A 15 -6.54 14.36 11.55
N TYR A 16 -7.70 13.96 12.07
CA TYR A 16 -8.42 14.76 13.05
C TYR A 16 -7.56 15.03 14.30
N VAL A 17 -6.96 13.97 14.86
CA VAL A 17 -6.05 14.08 16.02
C VAL A 17 -4.83 14.94 15.68
N GLY A 18 -4.20 14.72 14.51
CA GLY A 18 -3.05 15.51 14.06
C GLY A 18 -3.37 17.00 13.93
N PHE A 19 -4.51 17.36 13.38
CA PHE A 19 -4.96 18.75 13.30
C PHE A 19 -5.30 19.35 14.67
N ASP A 20 -5.86 18.58 15.59
CA ASP A 20 -6.13 19.03 16.95
C ASP A 20 -4.83 19.33 17.71
N VAL A 21 -3.85 18.42 17.62
CA VAL A 21 -2.50 18.62 18.18
C VAL A 21 -1.81 19.84 17.54
N LEU A 22 -1.96 20.04 16.23
CA LEU A 22 -1.41 21.21 15.53
C LEU A 22 -2.00 22.50 16.07
N ARG A 23 -3.31 22.54 16.21
CA ARG A 23 -4.05 23.71 16.76
C ARG A 23 -3.59 24.03 18.18
N ASP A 24 -3.53 23.01 19.05
CA ASP A 24 -3.08 23.17 20.43
C ASP A 24 -1.63 23.67 20.50
N THR A 25 -0.75 23.10 19.66
CA THR A 25 0.65 23.54 19.53
C THR A 25 0.76 25.02 19.12
N ILE A 26 -0.01 25.42 18.11
CA ILE A 26 -0.03 26.82 17.65
C ILE A 26 -0.54 27.76 18.76
N GLN A 27 -1.60 27.38 19.47
CA GLN A 27 -2.13 28.15 20.59
C GLN A 27 -1.09 28.32 21.71
N LYS A 28 -0.40 27.25 22.10
CA LYS A 28 0.69 27.28 23.11
C LYS A 28 1.87 28.16 22.68
N ILE A 29 2.17 28.20 21.39
CA ILE A 29 3.22 29.08 20.86
C ILE A 29 2.80 30.55 20.98
N LEU A 30 1.53 30.87 20.66
CA LEU A 30 1.00 32.24 20.66
C LEU A 30 0.74 32.78 22.07
N SER A 31 0.19 31.95 22.95
CA SER A 31 -0.18 32.36 24.32
C SER A 31 1.01 32.51 25.26
N ARG A 32 2.23 32.10 24.85
CA ARG A 32 3.43 32.05 25.70
C ARG A 32 3.20 31.30 27.04
N GLU A 33 2.21 30.43 27.09
CA GLU A 33 1.97 29.62 28.27
C GLU A 33 3.18 28.73 28.55
N GLN A 34 3.61 28.75 29.80
CA GLN A 34 4.59 27.79 30.30
C GLN A 34 3.81 26.56 30.80
N THR A 35 4.06 25.43 30.19
CA THR A 35 3.50 24.14 30.65
C THR A 35 4.01 23.86 32.06
N VAL A 36 3.07 23.57 32.97
CA VAL A 36 3.42 23.08 34.30
C VAL A 36 4.08 21.72 34.14
N ILE A 37 5.32 21.63 34.62
CA ILE A 37 6.16 20.46 34.38
C ILE A 37 5.95 19.48 35.53
N ASP A 38 5.39 18.30 35.21
CA ASP A 38 5.39 17.16 36.12
C ASP A 38 6.44 16.14 35.64
N PRO A 39 7.56 15.96 36.36
CA PRO A 39 8.57 14.97 36.01
C PRO A 39 8.04 13.52 35.93
N LEU A 40 6.96 13.25 36.66
CA LEU A 40 6.26 11.96 36.61
C LEU A 40 5.69 11.70 35.19
N GLY A 41 5.21 12.74 34.52
CA GLY A 41 4.72 12.65 33.14
C GLY A 41 5.80 12.18 32.16
N ALA A 42 7.05 12.62 32.34
CA ALA A 42 8.15 12.18 31.47
C ALA A 42 8.45 10.69 31.64
N THR A 43 8.46 10.15 32.86
CA THR A 43 8.71 8.72 33.08
C THR A 43 7.57 7.85 32.57
N LEU A 44 6.33 8.26 32.73
CA LEU A 44 5.16 7.57 32.18
C LEU A 44 5.17 7.59 30.66
N GLY A 45 5.55 8.71 30.06
CA GLY A 45 5.68 8.82 28.61
C GLY A 45 6.76 7.90 28.02
N VAL A 46 7.91 7.74 28.69
CA VAL A 46 8.95 6.77 28.26
C VAL A 46 8.43 5.33 28.34
N ILE A 47 7.75 4.99 29.43
CA ILE A 47 7.16 3.64 29.60
C ILE A 47 6.12 3.40 28.49
N SER A 48 5.24 4.35 28.24
CA SER A 48 4.25 4.28 27.17
C SER A 48 4.92 4.11 25.80
N ALA A 49 5.96 4.89 25.51
CA ALA A 49 6.70 4.77 24.27
C ALA A 49 7.29 3.36 24.06
N ILE A 50 7.87 2.77 25.11
CA ILE A 50 8.42 1.41 25.04
C ILE A 50 7.31 0.38 24.77
N ILE A 51 6.17 0.50 25.45
CA ILE A 51 5.04 -0.41 25.27
C ILE A 51 4.49 -0.28 23.85
N MET A 52 4.23 0.94 23.37
CA MET A 52 3.71 1.18 22.02
C MET A 52 4.68 0.74 20.93
N PHE A 53 5.98 0.92 21.16
CA PHE A 53 6.98 0.42 20.22
C PHE A 53 7.04 -1.12 20.18
N ALA A 54 6.88 -1.79 21.32
CA ALA A 54 6.77 -3.25 21.35
C ALA A 54 5.51 -3.75 20.62
N VAL A 55 4.37 -3.07 20.81
CA VAL A 55 3.12 -3.37 20.08
C VAL A 55 3.26 -3.10 18.57
N TYR A 56 3.94 -2.02 18.19
CA TYR A 56 4.28 -1.75 16.80
C TYR A 56 5.06 -2.90 16.15
N LEU A 57 6.12 -3.38 16.81
CA LEU A 57 6.92 -4.51 16.30
C LEU A 57 6.09 -5.78 16.16
N TYR A 58 5.27 -6.07 17.15
CA TYR A 58 4.37 -7.24 17.14
C TYR A 58 3.35 -7.14 16.00
N ASN A 59 2.64 -6.02 15.90
CA ASN A 59 1.65 -5.80 14.84
C ASN A 59 2.28 -5.78 13.43
N THR A 60 3.50 -5.25 13.30
CA THR A 60 4.24 -5.30 12.02
C THR A 60 4.57 -6.73 11.63
N HIS A 61 5.00 -7.56 12.57
CA HIS A 61 5.26 -8.98 12.31
C HIS A 61 3.98 -9.72 11.91
N LEU A 62 2.91 -9.53 12.68
CA LEU A 62 1.62 -10.18 12.45
C LEU A 62 0.97 -9.71 11.12
N SER A 63 1.10 -8.43 10.78
CA SER A 63 0.57 -7.89 9.52
C SER A 63 1.21 -8.52 8.28
N LYS A 64 2.51 -8.83 8.36
CA LYS A 64 3.22 -9.54 7.28
C LYS A 64 2.78 -10.99 7.16
N GLN A 65 2.57 -11.69 8.26
CA GLN A 65 2.10 -13.08 8.26
C GLN A 65 0.67 -13.19 7.75
N ALA A 66 -0.23 -12.33 8.24
CA ALA A 66 -1.64 -12.32 7.87
C ALA A 66 -1.92 -11.59 6.55
N LYS A 67 -0.91 -10.93 5.96
CA LYS A 67 -1.06 -10.02 4.80
C LYS A 67 -2.19 -8.99 5.00
N SER A 68 -2.43 -8.56 6.26
CA SER A 68 -3.53 -7.68 6.64
C SER A 68 -3.11 -6.21 6.59
N LYS A 69 -3.82 -5.43 5.77
CA LYS A 69 -3.62 -3.98 5.64
C LYS A 69 -4.10 -3.23 6.90
N ALA A 70 -5.16 -3.71 7.55
CA ALA A 70 -5.66 -3.14 8.80
C ALA A 70 -4.63 -3.27 9.93
N LEU A 71 -3.98 -4.44 10.07
CA LEU A 71 -2.90 -4.64 11.04
C LEU A 71 -1.67 -3.77 10.72
N LYS A 72 -1.37 -3.56 9.43
CA LYS A 72 -0.29 -2.66 9.00
C LYS A 72 -0.60 -1.20 9.37
N ALA A 73 -1.85 -0.75 9.17
CA ALA A 73 -2.29 0.58 9.58
C ALA A 73 -2.21 0.76 11.10
N ALA A 74 -2.72 -0.23 11.88
CA ALA A 74 -2.62 -0.21 13.34
C ALA A 74 -1.16 -0.22 13.83
N ALA A 75 -0.24 -0.90 13.13
CA ALA A 75 1.18 -0.83 13.45
C ALA A 75 1.74 0.59 13.25
N LYS A 76 1.41 1.25 12.12
CA LYS A 76 1.83 2.64 11.85
C LYS A 76 1.29 3.62 12.90
N ASP A 77 0.05 3.42 13.35
CA ASP A 77 -0.59 4.18 14.42
C ASP A 77 0.17 4.02 15.74
N ASN A 78 0.44 2.79 16.17
CA ASN A 78 1.25 2.50 17.37
C ASN A 78 2.67 3.09 17.31
N LEU A 79 3.27 3.16 16.12
CA LEU A 79 4.55 3.85 15.94
C LEU A 79 4.41 5.36 16.14
N SER A 80 3.34 5.97 15.65
CA SER A 80 3.03 7.38 15.89
C SER A 80 2.84 7.67 17.38
N ASP A 81 2.15 6.80 18.10
CA ASP A 81 1.94 6.91 19.53
C ASP A 81 3.26 6.77 20.31
N ALA A 82 4.12 5.83 19.90
CA ALA A 82 5.44 5.65 20.51
C ALA A 82 6.32 6.91 20.34
N VAL A 83 6.35 7.46 19.11
CA VAL A 83 7.11 8.69 18.80
C VAL A 83 6.54 9.90 19.56
N THR A 84 5.22 10.03 19.62
CA THR A 84 4.54 11.10 20.35
C THR A 84 4.85 11.02 21.84
N SER A 85 4.74 9.84 22.45
CA SER A 85 5.02 9.61 23.87
C SER A 85 6.47 9.90 24.23
N LEU A 86 7.41 9.46 23.38
CA LEU A 86 8.84 9.73 23.57
C LEU A 86 9.16 11.22 23.39
N GLY A 87 8.62 11.83 22.35
CA GLY A 87 8.82 13.26 22.09
C GLY A 87 8.27 14.13 23.22
N THR A 88 7.06 13.82 23.71
CA THR A 88 6.48 14.52 24.86
C THR A 88 7.34 14.37 26.11
N SER A 89 7.90 13.17 26.37
CA SER A 89 8.82 12.95 27.48
C SER A 89 10.08 13.79 27.37
N ILE A 90 10.66 13.88 26.18
CA ILE A 90 11.83 14.72 25.90
C ILE A 90 11.49 16.20 26.11
N ALA A 91 10.33 16.65 25.64
CA ALA A 91 9.85 18.00 25.80
C ALA A 91 9.69 18.39 27.29
N ILE A 92 9.07 17.50 28.09
CA ILE A 92 8.93 17.66 29.53
C ILE A 92 10.30 17.78 30.21
N LEU A 93 11.24 16.88 29.90
CA LEU A 93 12.59 16.92 30.44
C LEU A 93 13.35 18.20 30.06
N ALA A 94 13.31 18.60 28.78
CA ALA A 94 13.94 19.82 28.30
C ALA A 94 13.36 21.07 28.96
N SER A 95 12.07 21.10 29.17
CA SER A 95 11.38 22.18 29.87
C SER A 95 11.78 22.27 31.35
N SER A 96 12.06 21.12 31.99
CA SER A 96 12.61 21.07 33.37
C SER A 96 13.99 21.74 33.49
N PHE A 97 14.76 21.77 32.37
CA PHE A 97 16.06 22.44 32.29
C PHE A 97 15.97 23.90 31.82
N ASN A 98 14.78 24.52 31.82
CA ASN A 98 14.52 25.88 31.35
C ASN A 98 14.79 26.11 29.84
N TYR A 99 14.53 25.10 29.01
CA TYR A 99 14.59 25.22 27.55
C TYR A 99 13.18 25.14 26.90
N PRO A 100 12.30 26.14 27.07
CA PRO A 100 10.90 26.08 26.62
C PRO A 100 10.77 26.07 25.08
N ILE A 101 11.82 26.40 24.36
CA ILE A 101 11.83 26.35 22.89
C ILE A 101 11.86 24.92 22.36
N VAL A 102 12.44 23.99 23.12
CA VAL A 102 12.55 22.58 22.74
C VAL A 102 11.17 21.92 22.75
N ASP A 103 10.33 22.22 23.74
CA ASP A 103 8.95 21.73 23.80
C ASP A 103 8.17 22.08 22.53
N LYS A 104 8.26 23.33 22.08
CA LYS A 104 7.57 23.82 20.88
C LYS A 104 8.10 23.16 19.60
N LEU A 105 9.40 22.97 19.48
CA LEU A 105 10.01 22.31 18.32
C LEU A 105 9.63 20.83 18.27
N VAL A 106 9.67 20.14 19.38
CA VAL A 106 9.27 18.74 19.48
C VAL A 106 7.80 18.56 19.15
N ALA A 107 6.91 19.44 19.65
CA ALA A 107 5.49 19.38 19.34
C ALA A 107 5.21 19.57 17.84
N ILE A 108 5.93 20.47 17.15
CA ILE A 108 5.81 20.66 15.69
C ILE A 108 6.28 19.40 14.95
N ILE A 109 7.40 18.80 15.35
CA ILE A 109 7.94 17.59 14.73
C ILE A 109 6.97 16.41 14.89
N ILE A 110 6.43 16.24 16.10
CA ILE A 110 5.42 15.19 16.38
C ILE A 110 4.19 15.38 15.51
N THR A 111 3.66 16.60 15.45
CA THR A 111 2.48 16.92 14.62
C THR A 111 2.72 16.58 13.16
N PHE A 112 3.87 16.98 12.61
CA PHE A 112 4.24 16.65 11.23
C PHE A 112 4.32 15.15 11.01
N PHE A 113 4.88 14.41 11.97
CA PHE A 113 5.00 12.96 11.87
C PHE A 113 3.63 12.27 11.88
N ILE A 114 2.70 12.70 12.77
CA ILE A 114 1.32 12.17 12.83
C ILE A 114 0.60 12.42 11.52
N LEU A 115 0.62 13.65 11.01
CA LEU A 115 -0.06 14.01 9.75
C LEU A 115 0.53 13.28 8.56
N LYS A 116 1.86 13.12 8.50
CA LYS A 116 2.50 12.32 7.45
C LYS A 116 2.08 10.86 7.50
N THR A 117 2.05 10.26 8.70
CA THR A 117 1.62 8.87 8.85
C THR A 117 0.15 8.70 8.45
N ALA A 118 -0.73 9.62 8.84
CA ALA A 118 -2.13 9.63 8.42
C ALA A 118 -2.27 9.72 6.90
N TYR A 119 -1.48 10.59 6.25
CA TYR A 119 -1.45 10.74 4.80
C TYR A 119 -1.01 9.45 4.10
N ASP A 120 0.07 8.83 4.57
CA ASP A 120 0.60 7.58 3.98
C ASP A 120 -0.43 6.45 4.07
N ILE A 121 -1.14 6.32 5.21
CA ILE A 121 -2.22 5.33 5.37
C ILE A 121 -3.41 5.67 4.47
N PHE A 122 -3.79 6.94 4.39
CA PHE A 122 -4.92 7.40 3.57
C PHE A 122 -4.70 7.08 2.09
N ILE A 123 -3.54 7.43 1.55
CA ILE A 123 -3.21 7.17 0.14
C ILE A 123 -3.17 5.66 -0.15
N GLU A 124 -2.50 4.87 0.71
CA GLU A 124 -2.42 3.42 0.54
C GLU A 124 -3.81 2.76 0.56
N SER A 125 -4.67 3.18 1.50
CA SER A 125 -6.04 2.65 1.62
C SER A 125 -6.94 3.10 0.47
N SER A 126 -6.85 4.36 0.05
CA SER A 126 -7.61 4.90 -1.07
C SER A 126 -7.24 4.22 -2.39
N PHE A 127 -5.93 4.04 -2.64
CA PHE A 127 -5.43 3.32 -3.81
C PHE A 127 -5.98 1.89 -3.87
N SER A 128 -5.94 1.18 -2.73
CA SER A 128 -6.47 -0.19 -2.64
C SER A 128 -8.00 -0.25 -2.83
N LEU A 129 -8.74 0.73 -2.32
CA LEU A 129 -10.21 0.80 -2.48
C LEU A 129 -10.63 1.11 -3.91
N SER A 130 -9.83 1.89 -4.64
CA SER A 130 -10.06 2.23 -6.04
C SER A 130 -9.59 1.15 -7.04
N ASP A 131 -9.36 -0.08 -6.56
CA ASP A 131 -8.80 -1.18 -7.35
C ASP A 131 -7.44 -0.86 -8.00
N GLY A 132 -6.69 0.03 -7.36
CA GLY A 132 -5.35 0.41 -7.80
C GLY A 132 -4.42 -0.80 -7.86
N PHE A 133 -3.66 -0.88 -8.96
CA PHE A 133 -2.68 -1.93 -9.20
C PHE A 133 -1.34 -1.30 -9.59
N ASP A 134 -0.24 -1.94 -9.21
CA ASP A 134 1.10 -1.46 -9.57
C ASP A 134 1.40 -1.78 -11.03
N GLU A 135 1.52 -0.76 -11.86
CA GLU A 135 1.79 -0.90 -13.30
C GLU A 135 3.14 -1.57 -13.58
N HIS A 136 4.14 -1.41 -12.68
CA HIS A 136 5.43 -2.09 -12.85
C HIS A 136 5.30 -3.61 -12.77
N LEU A 137 4.39 -4.13 -11.96
CA LEU A 137 4.13 -5.57 -11.92
C LEU A 137 3.54 -6.07 -13.23
N LEU A 138 2.69 -5.28 -13.91
CA LEU A 138 2.14 -5.63 -15.21
C LEU A 138 3.25 -5.77 -16.28
N GLU A 139 4.24 -4.89 -16.25
CA GLU A 139 5.39 -4.99 -17.17
C GLU A 139 6.18 -6.29 -16.94
N ASP A 140 6.37 -6.70 -15.71
CA ASP A 140 7.08 -7.94 -15.39
C ASP A 140 6.27 -9.17 -15.78
N TYR A 141 4.94 -9.15 -15.60
CA TYR A 141 4.04 -10.20 -16.08
C TYR A 141 4.08 -10.30 -17.61
N GLN A 142 4.00 -9.16 -18.29
CA GLN A 142 4.08 -9.12 -19.76
C GLN A 142 5.38 -9.75 -20.28
N LYS A 143 6.52 -9.41 -19.69
CA LYS A 143 7.82 -10.00 -20.07
C LYS A 143 7.81 -11.51 -19.90
N ALA A 144 7.29 -12.01 -18.77
CA ALA A 144 7.23 -13.45 -18.50
C ALA A 144 6.26 -14.18 -19.45
N ILE A 145 5.11 -13.59 -19.76
CA ILE A 145 4.14 -14.15 -20.73
C ILE A 145 4.77 -14.26 -22.13
N MET A 146 5.52 -13.25 -22.54
CA MET A 146 6.18 -13.25 -23.86
C MET A 146 7.33 -14.26 -23.98
N GLU A 147 7.76 -14.88 -22.88
CA GLU A 147 8.69 -16.02 -22.90
C GLU A 147 8.02 -17.33 -23.38
N ILE A 148 6.67 -17.40 -23.35
CA ILE A 148 5.91 -18.58 -23.73
C ILE A 148 5.75 -18.63 -25.27
N PRO A 149 6.15 -19.74 -25.91
CA PRO A 149 6.05 -19.87 -27.36
C PRO A 149 4.61 -19.78 -27.87
N LYS A 150 4.44 -19.32 -29.13
CA LYS A 150 3.15 -19.17 -29.84
C LYS A 150 2.28 -18.00 -29.39
N ILE A 151 2.68 -17.22 -28.36
CA ILE A 151 2.06 -15.95 -28.04
C ILE A 151 2.69 -14.88 -28.92
N SER A 152 1.88 -14.22 -29.73
CA SER A 152 2.34 -13.16 -30.63
C SER A 152 2.48 -11.84 -29.90
N LYS A 153 1.52 -11.54 -29.01
CA LYS A 153 1.48 -10.27 -28.27
C LYS A 153 0.53 -10.35 -27.08
N VAL A 154 0.87 -9.62 -26.01
CA VAL A 154 -0.09 -9.23 -24.97
C VAL A 154 -0.78 -7.94 -25.42
N LYS A 155 -2.03 -8.02 -25.85
CA LYS A 155 -2.79 -6.89 -26.39
C LYS A 155 -3.25 -5.93 -25.32
N SER A 156 -3.72 -6.47 -24.21
CA SER A 156 -4.11 -5.71 -23.02
C SER A 156 -3.93 -6.55 -21.76
N GLN A 157 -3.66 -5.87 -20.67
CA GLN A 157 -3.60 -6.49 -19.36
C GLN A 157 -4.13 -5.51 -18.32
N ARG A 158 -4.87 -6.02 -17.33
CA ARG A 158 -5.38 -5.26 -16.21
C ARG A 158 -5.22 -6.08 -14.95
N GLY A 159 -4.65 -5.46 -13.92
CA GLY A 159 -4.54 -6.06 -12.60
C GLY A 159 -5.52 -5.42 -11.63
N ARG A 160 -6.01 -6.21 -10.69
CA ARG A 160 -6.77 -5.74 -9.53
C ARG A 160 -6.40 -6.55 -8.30
N THR A 161 -6.42 -5.91 -7.14
CA THR A 161 -6.21 -6.58 -5.86
C THR A 161 -7.53 -6.70 -5.09
N TYR A 162 -7.84 -7.90 -4.62
CA TYR A 162 -8.97 -8.14 -3.74
C TYR A 162 -8.48 -8.76 -2.42
N GLY A 163 -8.35 -7.92 -1.39
CA GLY A 163 -7.63 -8.29 -0.17
C GLY A 163 -6.14 -8.47 -0.44
N SER A 164 -5.62 -9.67 -0.20
CA SER A 164 -4.23 -10.05 -0.51
C SER A 164 -4.07 -10.75 -1.85
N ASN A 165 -5.16 -11.02 -2.57
CA ASN A 165 -5.16 -11.79 -3.79
C ASN A 165 -5.08 -10.87 -5.02
N ILE A 166 -4.26 -11.26 -5.98
CA ILE A 166 -4.08 -10.59 -7.26
C ILE A 166 -4.93 -11.30 -8.30
N TYR A 167 -5.73 -10.54 -9.03
CA TYR A 167 -6.52 -10.99 -10.17
C TYR A 167 -6.05 -10.25 -11.42
N LEU A 168 -5.90 -10.98 -12.52
CA LEU A 168 -5.48 -10.43 -13.80
C LEU A 168 -6.51 -10.73 -14.88
N ASP A 169 -6.81 -9.73 -15.69
CA ASP A 169 -7.56 -9.88 -16.95
C ASP A 169 -6.56 -9.61 -18.08
N ILE A 170 -6.33 -10.59 -18.95
CA ILE A 170 -5.29 -10.53 -19.99
C ILE A 170 -5.91 -10.88 -21.35
N THR A 171 -5.59 -10.10 -22.37
CA THR A 171 -5.91 -10.44 -23.75
C THR A 171 -4.63 -10.79 -24.49
N LEU A 172 -4.56 -12.02 -25.02
CA LEU A 172 -3.43 -12.54 -25.77
C LEU A 172 -3.77 -12.62 -27.26
N GLU A 173 -2.87 -12.16 -28.11
CA GLU A 173 -2.90 -12.42 -29.55
C GLU A 173 -2.06 -13.67 -29.85
N MET A 174 -2.66 -14.64 -30.52
CA MET A 174 -2.03 -15.91 -30.90
C MET A 174 -2.20 -16.20 -32.40
N ASN A 175 -1.41 -17.15 -32.95
CA ASN A 175 -1.56 -17.58 -34.32
C ASN A 175 -3.01 -18.04 -34.60
N PRO A 176 -3.68 -17.49 -35.64
CA PRO A 176 -5.07 -17.84 -35.98
C PRO A 176 -5.27 -19.30 -36.38
N ASP A 177 -4.22 -20.02 -36.78
CA ASP A 177 -4.27 -21.44 -37.19
C ASP A 177 -4.29 -22.42 -36.00
N LEU A 178 -4.13 -21.91 -34.74
CA LEU A 178 -4.21 -22.76 -33.56
C LEU A 178 -5.64 -23.26 -33.35
N SER A 179 -5.75 -24.55 -33.04
CA SER A 179 -7.03 -25.09 -32.56
C SER A 179 -7.40 -24.51 -31.20
N VAL A 180 -8.69 -24.54 -30.86
CA VAL A 180 -9.18 -24.15 -29.52
C VAL A 180 -8.46 -24.91 -28.42
N PHE A 181 -8.17 -26.19 -28.63
CA PHE A 181 -7.46 -27.03 -27.68
C PHE A 181 -6.03 -26.52 -27.45
N GLU A 182 -5.28 -26.25 -28.50
CA GLU A 182 -3.90 -25.75 -28.39
C GLU A 182 -3.83 -24.36 -27.77
N SER A 183 -4.76 -23.46 -28.10
CA SER A 183 -4.80 -22.14 -27.51
C SER A 183 -5.15 -22.17 -26.02
N HIS A 184 -6.02 -23.13 -25.62
CA HIS A 184 -6.36 -23.32 -24.21
C HIS A 184 -5.17 -23.88 -23.41
N GLU A 185 -4.42 -24.85 -23.94
CA GLU A 185 -3.20 -25.34 -23.29
C GLU A 185 -2.16 -24.24 -23.06
N ILE A 186 -2.05 -23.29 -24.01
CA ILE A 186 -1.16 -22.13 -23.84
C ILE A 186 -1.69 -21.20 -22.74
N ALA A 187 -3.00 -20.97 -22.69
CA ALA A 187 -3.61 -20.19 -21.61
C ALA A 187 -3.36 -20.82 -20.23
N ASP A 188 -3.54 -22.13 -20.09
CA ASP A 188 -3.25 -22.88 -18.86
C ASP A 188 -1.77 -22.76 -18.44
N GLN A 189 -0.84 -22.75 -19.41
CA GLN A 189 0.58 -22.52 -19.11
C GLN A 189 0.84 -21.09 -18.60
N VAL A 190 0.17 -20.08 -19.16
CA VAL A 190 0.27 -18.69 -18.67
C VAL A 190 -0.28 -18.59 -17.25
N GLU A 191 -1.46 -19.13 -16.98
CA GLU A 191 -2.08 -19.14 -15.65
C GLU A 191 -1.17 -19.79 -14.61
N SER A 192 -0.68 -21.00 -14.91
CA SER A 192 0.21 -21.76 -14.04
C SER A 192 1.50 -20.97 -13.73
N MET A 193 2.13 -20.43 -14.78
CA MET A 193 3.36 -19.63 -14.64
C MET A 193 3.13 -18.38 -13.79
N LEU A 194 2.05 -17.64 -14.02
CA LEU A 194 1.71 -16.44 -13.25
C LEU A 194 1.42 -16.77 -11.78
N SER A 195 0.72 -17.87 -11.54
CA SER A 195 0.44 -18.37 -10.20
C SER A 195 1.71 -18.79 -9.45
N GLU A 196 2.56 -19.61 -10.08
CA GLU A 196 3.75 -20.20 -9.45
C GLU A 196 4.88 -19.17 -9.26
N ARG A 197 5.14 -18.34 -10.29
CA ARG A 197 6.27 -17.40 -10.28
C ARG A 197 5.96 -16.09 -9.55
N PHE A 198 4.71 -15.59 -9.64
CA PHE A 198 4.32 -14.28 -9.14
C PHE A 198 3.26 -14.31 -8.04
N GLY A 199 2.67 -15.48 -7.75
CA GLY A 199 1.64 -15.63 -6.73
C GLY A 199 0.31 -14.99 -7.12
N VAL A 200 0.03 -14.87 -8.43
CA VAL A 200 -1.27 -14.45 -8.94
C VAL A 200 -2.32 -15.46 -8.54
N PHE A 201 -3.42 -14.99 -7.98
CA PHE A 201 -4.46 -15.87 -7.44
C PHE A 201 -5.36 -16.45 -8.53
N ASP A 202 -5.69 -15.62 -9.53
CA ASP A 202 -6.58 -15.98 -10.61
C ASP A 202 -6.32 -15.09 -11.83
N THR A 203 -6.40 -15.67 -13.04
CA THR A 203 -6.15 -14.98 -14.30
C THR A 203 -7.26 -15.31 -15.29
N ASP A 204 -7.95 -14.31 -15.81
CA ASP A 204 -8.89 -14.44 -16.92
C ASP A 204 -8.20 -14.12 -18.24
N ILE A 205 -8.08 -15.13 -19.13
CA ILE A 205 -7.38 -14.99 -20.40
C ILE A 205 -8.36 -15.01 -21.56
N HIS A 206 -8.45 -13.87 -22.23
CA HIS A 206 -9.13 -13.73 -23.49
C HIS A 206 -8.14 -13.92 -24.66
N ILE A 207 -8.47 -14.81 -25.61
CA ILE A 207 -7.62 -15.12 -26.76
C ILE A 207 -8.20 -14.46 -28.00
N GLU A 208 -7.37 -13.71 -28.70
CA GLU A 208 -7.69 -13.13 -30.01
C GLU A 208 -6.73 -13.65 -31.07
N PRO A 209 -7.19 -13.85 -32.33
CA PRO A 209 -6.30 -14.18 -33.42
C PRO A 209 -5.38 -12.99 -33.73
N ALA A 210 -4.11 -13.26 -33.97
CA ALA A 210 -3.20 -12.24 -34.48
C ALA A 210 -3.66 -11.74 -35.86
N PRO A 211 -3.47 -10.46 -36.19
CA PRO A 211 -3.85 -9.92 -37.49
C PRO A 211 -3.17 -10.70 -38.62
N ILE A 212 -3.97 -11.17 -39.59
CA ILE A 212 -3.45 -11.78 -40.81
C ILE A 212 -2.98 -10.64 -41.75
N PRO A 213 -1.75 -10.67 -42.26
CA PRO A 213 -1.29 -9.68 -43.22
C PRO A 213 -2.23 -9.59 -44.44
N GLU A 214 -2.47 -8.38 -44.98
CA GLU A 214 -3.43 -8.16 -46.08
C GLU A 214 -3.09 -8.97 -47.33
N ASP A 215 -1.81 -9.22 -47.60
CA ASP A 215 -1.30 -10.04 -48.69
C ASP A 215 -1.70 -11.54 -48.55
N GLU A 216 -1.76 -12.10 -47.34
CA GLU A 216 -2.25 -13.46 -47.09
C GLU A 216 -3.78 -13.57 -47.22
N ILE A 217 -4.53 -12.52 -46.89
CA ILE A 217 -5.99 -12.47 -47.04
C ILE A 217 -6.35 -12.57 -48.53
N LEU A 218 -5.64 -11.82 -49.36
CA LEU A 218 -5.87 -11.83 -50.83
C LEU A 218 -5.56 -13.20 -51.43
N ASP A 219 -4.48 -13.87 -51.03
CA ASP A 219 -4.11 -15.20 -51.54
C ASP A 219 -5.16 -16.28 -51.19
N ASN A 220 -5.80 -16.20 -50.03
CA ASN A 220 -6.83 -17.15 -49.60
C ASN A 220 -8.20 -16.90 -50.27
N VAL A 221 -8.49 -15.68 -50.73
CA VAL A 221 -9.71 -15.34 -51.47
C VAL A 221 -9.65 -15.79 -52.92
N TYR A 222 -8.47 -15.79 -53.54
CA TYR A 222 -8.30 -16.14 -54.95
C TYR A 222 -7.94 -17.61 -55.22
N LYS A 223 -7.72 -18.44 -54.14
CA LYS A 223 -7.46 -19.91 -54.26
C LYS A 223 -8.71 -20.77 -54.10
N LYS A 224 -9.90 -20.22 -54.06
CA LYS A 224 -11.18 -20.90 -54.18
C LYS A 224 -11.76 -20.58 -55.52
#